data_d0ea3a6da768853bb3ac520fc9e3ab13
#
_entry.id   d0ea3a6da768853bb3ac520fc9e3ab13
#
_cell.length_a   1.000
_cell.length_b   1.000
_cell.length_c   1.000
_cell.angle_alpha   90.00
_cell.angle_beta   90.00
_cell.angle_gamma   90.00
#
_symmetry.space_group_name_H-M   'P 1'
#
loop_
_entity.id
_entity.type
_entity.pdbx_description
1 polymer ?
#
loop_
_entity_poly.entity_id
_entity_poly.type
_entity_poly.pdbx_seq_one_letter_code
_entity_poly.pdbx_strand_id
1 'polypeptide(L)'
;RLARSVSAAESNRARASRVGVGIGAGVAVAGLVAGSVVARRRFLTNTANAARDLDPGFREPPVSPLVSTGPGSLVDPRGVGREGARYVGTATTGDDVRFVTGADPIADPIRVFVGLDAGASVQQRVDLAMAELRRTGAFDRSHLVIQAPAGTGYANATPVDVVELLSRGDCASVAVGYGLLPSFLSLNRVDLARHTQQALIEAIAAECDSRSERSAGSGRFGRPRLLLYGESLG
;
A
#
# COMPACT_ATOMS: atom_id res chain seq x y z
N ARG A 1 -5.23 71.28 -36.42
CA ARG A 1 -5.26 69.88 -36.95
C ARG A 1 -4.07 69.05 -36.39
N LEU A 2 -2.88 69.62 -36.20
CA LEU A 2 -1.68 68.96 -35.67
C LEU A 2 -1.85 68.42 -34.22
N ALA A 3 -2.51 69.13 -33.33
CA ALA A 3 -2.70 68.73 -31.93
C ALA A 3 -3.57 67.47 -31.76
N ARG A 4 -4.56 67.28 -32.66
CA ARG A 4 -5.39 66.03 -32.62
C ARG A 4 -4.64 64.76 -33.08
N SER A 5 -3.70 64.92 -34.02
CA SER A 5 -2.92 63.81 -34.53
C SER A 5 -1.87 63.31 -33.50
N VAL A 6 -1.29 64.19 -32.70
CA VAL A 6 -0.34 63.83 -31.62
C VAL A 6 -1.06 63.10 -30.49
N SER A 7 -2.22 63.58 -30.04
CA SER A 7 -3.03 62.92 -28.99
C SER A 7 -3.51 61.52 -29.40
N ALA A 8 -3.87 61.31 -30.67
CA ALA A 8 -4.26 59.98 -31.15
C ALA A 8 -3.08 59.00 -31.21
N ALA A 9 -1.86 59.46 -31.56
CA ALA A 9 -0.67 58.65 -31.59
C ALA A 9 -0.21 58.22 -30.17
N GLU A 10 -0.31 59.10 -29.19
CA GLU A 10 0.00 58.81 -27.77
C GLU A 10 -1.00 57.82 -27.17
N SER A 11 -2.30 57.97 -27.44
CA SER A 11 -3.33 57.05 -26.96
C SER A 11 -3.18 55.64 -27.57
N ASN A 12 -2.79 55.51 -28.83
CA ASN A 12 -2.51 54.23 -29.46
C ASN A 12 -1.24 53.57 -28.96
N ARG A 13 -0.18 54.32 -28.65
CA ARG A 13 1.04 53.77 -28.00
C ARG A 13 0.75 53.28 -26.59
N ALA A 14 -0.03 54.04 -25.81
CA ALA A 14 -0.42 53.62 -24.45
C ALA A 14 -1.31 52.36 -24.48
N ARG A 15 -2.19 52.24 -25.49
CA ARG A 15 -3.03 51.05 -25.66
C ARG A 15 -2.24 49.83 -26.12
N ALA A 16 -1.32 49.98 -27.08
CA ALA A 16 -0.43 48.91 -27.52
C ALA A 16 0.52 48.44 -26.40
N SER A 17 1.02 49.33 -25.57
CA SER A 17 1.82 49.01 -24.40
C SER A 17 1.05 48.20 -23.35
N ARG A 18 -0.19 48.59 -23.03
CA ARG A 18 -1.05 47.87 -22.09
C ARG A 18 -1.44 46.48 -22.58
N VAL A 19 -1.70 46.32 -23.87
CA VAL A 19 -1.98 45.00 -24.49
C VAL A 19 -0.73 44.13 -24.47
N GLY A 20 0.44 44.67 -24.81
CA GLY A 20 1.71 43.94 -24.76
C GLY A 20 2.07 43.45 -23.35
N VAL A 21 1.88 44.30 -22.33
CA VAL A 21 2.10 43.94 -20.93
C VAL A 21 1.10 42.87 -20.48
N GLY A 22 -0.18 42.96 -20.90
CA GLY A 22 -1.19 41.95 -20.57
C GLY A 22 -0.90 40.60 -21.19
N ILE A 23 -0.45 40.55 -22.44
CA ILE A 23 -0.06 39.30 -23.12
C ILE A 23 1.19 38.72 -22.47
N GLY A 24 2.21 39.52 -22.18
CA GLY A 24 3.44 39.07 -21.53
C GLY A 24 3.17 38.51 -20.14
N ALA A 25 2.33 39.17 -19.34
CA ALA A 25 1.93 38.67 -18.03
C ALA A 25 1.14 37.35 -18.13
N GLY A 26 0.23 37.24 -19.10
CA GLY A 26 -0.54 36.04 -19.35
C GLY A 26 0.35 34.83 -19.73
N VAL A 27 1.34 35.02 -20.60
CA VAL A 27 2.31 34.00 -20.99
C VAL A 27 3.20 33.59 -19.81
N ALA A 28 3.65 34.55 -18.98
CA ALA A 28 4.44 34.28 -17.80
C ALA A 28 3.65 33.45 -16.76
N VAL A 29 2.40 33.80 -16.48
CA VAL A 29 1.53 33.03 -15.57
C VAL A 29 1.27 31.64 -16.11
N ALA A 30 0.94 31.50 -17.40
CA ALA A 30 0.74 30.19 -18.03
C ALA A 30 2.01 29.33 -17.97
N GLY A 31 3.19 29.93 -18.17
CA GLY A 31 4.48 29.24 -18.02
C GLY A 31 4.74 28.78 -16.60
N LEU A 32 4.46 29.61 -15.60
CA LEU A 32 4.59 29.24 -14.19
C LEU A 32 3.62 28.11 -13.79
N VAL A 33 2.37 28.19 -14.23
CA VAL A 33 1.38 27.12 -13.98
C VAL A 33 1.80 25.80 -14.65
N ALA A 34 2.18 25.85 -15.93
CA ALA A 34 2.65 24.67 -16.64
C ALA A 34 3.91 24.09 -15.99
N GLY A 35 4.88 24.94 -15.63
CA GLY A 35 6.10 24.54 -14.92
C GLY A 35 5.81 23.88 -13.57
N SER A 36 4.89 24.44 -12.79
CA SER A 36 4.49 23.87 -11.50
C SER A 36 3.80 22.51 -11.63
N VAL A 37 2.93 22.34 -12.65
CA VAL A 37 2.27 21.06 -12.95
C VAL A 37 3.31 20.00 -13.34
N VAL A 38 4.26 20.34 -14.21
CA VAL A 38 5.33 19.43 -14.63
C VAL A 38 6.22 19.06 -13.44
N ALA A 39 6.64 20.03 -12.64
CA ALA A 39 7.45 19.80 -11.44
C ALA A 39 6.73 18.89 -10.44
N ARG A 40 5.44 19.14 -10.18
CA ARG A 40 4.61 18.29 -9.31
C ARG A 40 4.50 16.87 -9.87
N ARG A 41 4.25 16.70 -11.16
CA ARG A 41 4.18 15.37 -11.79
C ARG A 41 5.50 14.62 -11.66
N ARG A 42 6.63 15.26 -11.95
CA ARG A 42 7.96 14.67 -11.79
C ARG A 42 8.24 14.27 -10.34
N PHE A 43 7.92 15.13 -9.38
CA PHE A 43 8.06 14.83 -7.96
C PHE A 43 7.24 13.59 -7.56
N LEU A 44 5.96 13.53 -7.92
CA LEU A 44 5.10 12.38 -7.61
C LEU A 44 5.60 11.09 -8.26
N THR A 45 6.03 11.16 -9.53
CA THR A 45 6.58 10.00 -10.25
C THR A 45 7.88 9.52 -9.61
N ASN A 46 8.79 10.42 -9.26
CA ASN A 46 10.06 10.07 -8.62
C ASN A 46 9.83 9.45 -7.23
N THR A 47 8.90 10.00 -6.45
CA THR A 47 8.52 9.45 -5.13
C THR A 47 7.92 8.05 -5.27
N ALA A 48 7.03 7.84 -6.25
CA ALA A 48 6.45 6.53 -6.51
C ALA A 48 7.48 5.51 -7.02
N ASN A 49 8.42 5.93 -7.86
CA ASN A 49 9.50 5.06 -8.33
C ASN A 49 10.45 4.70 -7.17
N ALA A 50 10.80 5.66 -6.31
CA ALA A 50 11.60 5.40 -5.12
C ALA A 50 10.90 4.42 -4.15
N ALA A 51 9.58 4.40 -4.11
CA ALA A 51 8.83 3.42 -3.31
C ALA A 51 8.82 2.00 -3.91
N ARG A 52 9.23 1.84 -5.16
CA ARG A 52 9.40 0.53 -5.82
C ARG A 52 10.82 -0.01 -5.71
N ASP A 53 11.78 0.88 -5.43
CA ASP A 53 13.21 0.52 -5.38
C ASP A 53 13.51 -0.17 -4.04
N LEU A 54 13.88 -1.44 -4.10
CA LEU A 54 14.09 -2.26 -2.91
C LEU A 54 15.38 -1.90 -2.20
N ASP A 55 15.34 -1.86 -0.88
CA ASP A 55 16.54 -1.71 -0.07
C ASP A 55 17.48 -2.91 -0.27
N PRO A 56 18.79 -2.71 -0.22
CA PRO A 56 19.77 -3.78 -0.45
C PRO A 56 19.55 -5.05 0.38
N GLY A 57 19.12 -4.89 1.64
CA GLY A 57 18.87 -6.01 2.56
C GLY A 57 17.57 -6.79 2.28
N PHE A 58 16.70 -6.31 1.38
CA PHE A 58 15.41 -6.93 1.07
C PHE A 58 15.24 -7.22 -0.43
N ARG A 59 16.33 -7.31 -1.16
CA ARG A 59 16.31 -7.67 -2.59
C ARG A 59 16.09 -9.16 -2.81
N GLU A 60 16.60 -9.98 -1.90
CA GLU A 60 16.39 -11.42 -1.93
C GLU A 60 15.01 -11.75 -1.37
N PRO A 61 14.20 -12.54 -2.08
CA PRO A 61 12.92 -13.00 -1.57
C PRO A 61 13.07 -13.83 -0.28
N PRO A 62 12.05 -13.86 0.59
CA PRO A 62 12.00 -14.74 1.75
C PRO A 62 12.18 -16.22 1.35
N VAL A 63 12.86 -16.98 2.20
CA VAL A 63 13.06 -18.43 1.98
C VAL A 63 11.86 -19.26 2.41
N SER A 64 10.97 -18.70 3.24
CA SER A 64 9.78 -19.41 3.74
C SER A 64 8.67 -19.44 2.68
N PRO A 65 8.08 -20.62 2.39
CA PRO A 65 6.90 -20.73 1.52
C PRO A 65 5.63 -20.15 2.14
N LEU A 66 5.66 -19.81 3.43
CA LEU A 66 4.53 -19.24 4.18
C LEU A 66 4.48 -17.71 4.10
N VAL A 67 5.47 -17.11 3.45
CA VAL A 67 5.60 -15.65 3.31
C VAL A 67 5.43 -15.27 1.86
N SER A 68 4.71 -14.19 1.58
CA SER A 68 4.56 -13.65 0.23
C SER A 68 5.93 -13.41 -0.41
N THR A 69 6.02 -13.65 -1.72
CA THR A 69 7.24 -13.63 -2.54
C THR A 69 8.23 -14.78 -2.28
N GLY A 70 8.00 -15.59 -1.25
CA GLY A 70 8.77 -16.82 -1.02
C GLY A 70 8.40 -17.95 -1.99
N PRO A 71 9.02 -19.13 -1.83
CA PRO A 71 8.78 -20.26 -2.73
C PRO A 71 7.30 -20.64 -2.85
N GLY A 72 6.81 -20.71 -4.09
CA GLY A 72 5.41 -21.05 -4.38
C GLY A 72 4.40 -19.93 -4.14
N SER A 73 4.83 -18.73 -3.76
CA SER A 73 3.96 -17.57 -3.63
C SER A 73 3.33 -17.18 -4.99
N LEU A 74 2.08 -16.76 -4.96
CA LEU A 74 1.37 -16.21 -6.11
C LEU A 74 1.67 -14.72 -6.32
N VAL A 75 2.29 -14.08 -5.33
CA VAL A 75 2.66 -12.66 -5.40
C VAL A 75 4.03 -12.52 -6.05
N ASP A 76 4.08 -11.83 -7.19
CA ASP A 76 5.35 -11.49 -7.85
C ASP A 76 6.16 -10.55 -6.95
N PRO A 77 7.47 -10.79 -6.72
CA PRO A 77 8.33 -9.90 -5.93
C PRO A 77 8.32 -8.45 -6.40
N ARG A 78 8.11 -8.18 -7.70
CA ARG A 78 7.97 -6.82 -8.23
C ARG A 78 6.68 -6.12 -7.81
N GLY A 79 5.69 -6.88 -7.36
CA GLY A 79 4.38 -6.36 -6.96
C GLY A 79 4.31 -5.83 -5.53
N VAL A 80 5.30 -6.14 -4.68
CA VAL A 80 5.25 -5.76 -3.25
C VAL A 80 5.80 -4.36 -2.96
N GLY A 81 6.75 -3.85 -3.76
CA GLY A 81 7.43 -2.59 -3.52
C GLY A 81 8.34 -2.62 -2.28
N ARG A 82 8.98 -1.49 -1.97
CA ARG A 82 9.95 -1.37 -0.86
C ARG A 82 9.37 -1.78 0.48
N GLU A 83 8.24 -1.21 0.85
CA GLU A 83 7.65 -1.41 2.17
C GLU A 83 7.09 -2.83 2.35
N GLY A 84 6.53 -3.39 1.28
CA GLY A 84 6.11 -4.79 1.31
C GLY A 84 7.28 -5.75 1.42
N ALA A 85 8.39 -5.49 0.71
CA ALA A 85 9.60 -6.31 0.82
C ALA A 85 10.19 -6.28 2.24
N ARG A 86 10.20 -5.11 2.90
CA ARG A 86 10.58 -4.99 4.31
C ARG A 86 9.66 -5.81 5.21
N TYR A 87 8.35 -5.65 5.03
CA TYR A 87 7.35 -6.32 5.85
C TYR A 87 7.46 -7.85 5.76
N VAL A 88 7.61 -8.40 4.55
CA VAL A 88 7.75 -9.85 4.38
C VAL A 88 9.16 -10.35 4.72
N GLY A 89 10.19 -9.53 4.48
CA GLY A 89 11.58 -9.88 4.74
C GLY A 89 11.97 -9.87 6.22
N THR A 90 11.13 -9.30 7.10
CA THR A 90 11.30 -9.31 8.56
C THR A 90 10.36 -10.30 9.25
N ALA A 91 9.75 -11.23 8.53
CA ALA A 91 8.87 -12.22 9.13
C ALA A 91 9.60 -13.06 10.17
N THR A 92 9.01 -13.17 11.36
CA THR A 92 9.52 -14.01 12.46
C THR A 92 9.55 -15.47 12.03
N THR A 93 10.59 -16.17 12.39
CA THR A 93 10.74 -17.62 12.16
C THR A 93 10.42 -18.42 13.43
N GLY A 94 10.24 -19.73 13.29
CA GLY A 94 10.10 -20.61 14.46
C GLY A 94 11.33 -20.56 15.39
N ASP A 95 12.52 -20.33 14.84
CA ASP A 95 13.75 -20.20 15.64
C ASP A 95 13.76 -18.87 16.42
N ASP A 96 13.26 -17.77 15.83
CA ASP A 96 13.08 -16.52 16.56
C ASP A 96 12.07 -16.66 17.69
N VAL A 97 10.96 -17.36 17.44
CA VAL A 97 9.97 -17.69 18.49
C VAL A 97 10.64 -18.43 19.63
N ARG A 98 11.39 -19.48 19.35
CA ARG A 98 12.12 -20.25 20.39
C ARG A 98 13.12 -19.39 21.12
N PHE A 99 13.89 -18.60 20.41
CA PHE A 99 14.91 -17.72 20.99
C PHE A 99 14.31 -16.68 21.94
N VAL A 100 13.23 -16.02 21.54
CA VAL A 100 12.63 -14.93 22.33
C VAL A 100 11.76 -15.44 23.47
N THR A 101 10.98 -16.49 23.22
CA THR A 101 10.00 -16.97 24.23
C THR A 101 10.51 -18.08 25.13
N GLY A 102 11.61 -18.72 24.76
CA GLY A 102 12.11 -19.93 25.43
C GLY A 102 11.25 -21.18 25.25
N ALA A 103 10.21 -21.09 24.39
CA ALA A 103 9.27 -22.19 24.14
C ALA A 103 9.32 -22.62 22.67
N ASP A 104 9.01 -23.89 22.41
CA ASP A 104 8.94 -24.41 21.06
C ASP A 104 7.82 -23.72 20.27
N PRO A 105 8.05 -23.37 18.98
CA PRO A 105 7.01 -22.83 18.13
C PRO A 105 5.92 -23.89 17.92
N ILE A 106 4.67 -23.42 17.81
CA ILE A 106 3.54 -24.26 17.40
C ILE A 106 3.56 -24.43 15.89
N ALA A 107 3.93 -23.34 15.19
CA ALA A 107 4.05 -23.29 13.75
C ALA A 107 4.98 -22.15 13.33
N ASP A 108 5.39 -22.10 12.05
CA ASP A 108 5.99 -20.90 11.48
C ASP A 108 4.88 -19.88 11.14
N PRO A 109 5.07 -18.59 11.43
CA PRO A 109 4.10 -17.55 11.11
C PRO A 109 3.87 -17.41 9.60
N ILE A 110 2.68 -16.95 9.24
CA ILE A 110 2.31 -16.65 7.85
C ILE A 110 2.25 -15.13 7.66
N ARG A 111 2.97 -14.59 6.66
CA ARG A 111 2.87 -13.18 6.26
C ARG A 111 2.48 -13.04 4.81
N VAL A 112 1.34 -12.40 4.56
CA VAL A 112 0.85 -12.08 3.24
C VAL A 112 0.90 -10.57 3.04
N PHE A 113 1.57 -10.14 1.96
CA PHE A 113 1.56 -8.75 1.52
C PHE A 113 1.31 -8.69 0.02
N VAL A 114 0.30 -7.91 -0.37
CA VAL A 114 -0.01 -7.65 -1.78
C VAL A 114 0.12 -6.14 -2.02
N GLY A 115 1.13 -5.73 -2.78
CA GLY A 115 1.39 -4.33 -3.08
C GLY A 115 0.45 -3.75 -4.14
N LEU A 116 0.53 -2.44 -4.33
CA LEU A 116 -0.31 -1.72 -5.29
C LEU A 116 -0.14 -2.25 -6.72
N ASP A 117 1.09 -2.57 -7.12
CA ASP A 117 1.44 -2.99 -8.48
C ASP A 117 1.14 -4.49 -8.75
N ALA A 118 0.70 -5.25 -7.75
CA ALA A 118 0.34 -6.66 -7.89
C ALA A 118 -1.04 -6.89 -8.56
N GLY A 119 -1.83 -5.86 -8.76
CA GLY A 119 -3.12 -5.94 -9.46
C GLY A 119 -3.67 -4.58 -9.85
N ALA A 120 -4.31 -4.50 -11.02
CA ALA A 120 -4.83 -3.26 -11.59
C ALA A 120 -6.04 -2.69 -10.83
N SER A 121 -6.78 -3.52 -10.09
CA SER A 121 -7.95 -3.11 -9.30
C SER A 121 -7.83 -3.55 -7.85
N VAL A 122 -8.65 -2.95 -6.97
CA VAL A 122 -8.79 -3.39 -5.58
C VAL A 122 -9.18 -4.87 -5.54
N GLN A 123 -10.17 -5.27 -6.34
CA GLN A 123 -10.65 -6.64 -6.36
C GLN A 123 -9.54 -7.64 -6.72
N GLN A 124 -8.76 -7.37 -7.76
CA GLN A 124 -7.65 -8.25 -8.15
C GLN A 124 -6.62 -8.42 -7.03
N ARG A 125 -6.28 -7.34 -6.32
CA ARG A 125 -5.35 -7.40 -5.19
C ARG A 125 -5.93 -8.17 -3.99
N VAL A 126 -7.21 -7.97 -3.70
CA VAL A 126 -7.90 -8.73 -2.65
C VAL A 126 -8.01 -10.21 -3.03
N ASP A 127 -8.38 -10.53 -4.26
CA ASP A 127 -8.44 -11.92 -4.74
C ASP A 127 -7.09 -12.63 -4.63
N LEU A 128 -6.00 -11.91 -4.98
CA LEU A 128 -4.64 -12.43 -4.84
C LEU A 128 -4.26 -12.64 -3.36
N ALA A 129 -4.61 -11.72 -2.47
CA ALA A 129 -4.40 -11.87 -1.03
C ALA A 129 -5.17 -13.08 -0.48
N MET A 130 -6.43 -13.25 -0.88
CA MET A 130 -7.25 -14.40 -0.49
C MET A 130 -6.69 -15.72 -1.02
N ALA A 131 -6.17 -15.74 -2.25
CA ALA A 131 -5.52 -16.91 -2.81
C ALA A 131 -4.24 -17.29 -2.02
N GLU A 132 -3.42 -16.30 -1.65
CA GLU A 132 -2.23 -16.50 -0.81
C GLU A 132 -2.61 -16.99 0.60
N LEU A 133 -3.61 -16.41 1.23
CA LEU A 133 -4.10 -16.85 2.55
C LEU A 133 -4.58 -18.31 2.52
N ARG A 134 -5.27 -18.72 1.44
CA ARG A 134 -5.70 -20.11 1.27
C ARG A 134 -4.52 -21.03 1.02
N ARG A 135 -3.60 -20.65 0.15
CA ARG A 135 -2.40 -21.42 -0.19
C ARG A 135 -1.55 -21.72 1.04
N THR A 136 -1.38 -20.73 1.91
CA THR A 136 -0.54 -20.85 3.12
C THR A 136 -1.24 -21.50 4.31
N GLY A 137 -2.55 -21.76 4.23
CA GLY A 137 -3.33 -22.31 5.33
C GLY A 137 -3.61 -21.30 6.44
N ALA A 138 -3.68 -19.99 6.10
CA ALA A 138 -3.86 -18.91 7.06
C ALA A 138 -5.16 -19.04 7.87
N PHE A 139 -6.20 -19.59 7.29
CA PHE A 139 -7.50 -19.78 7.93
C PHE A 139 -7.54 -20.94 8.95
N ASP A 140 -6.50 -21.75 8.98
CA ASP A 140 -6.36 -22.85 9.93
C ASP A 140 -5.50 -22.45 11.15
N ARG A 141 -5.04 -21.19 11.22
CA ARG A 141 -4.30 -20.61 12.34
C ARG A 141 -5.24 -20.09 13.43
N SER A 142 -4.72 -19.98 14.66
CA SER A 142 -5.49 -19.47 15.80
C SER A 142 -5.81 -17.97 15.66
N HIS A 143 -4.93 -17.19 15.01
CA HIS A 143 -5.08 -15.75 14.82
C HIS A 143 -4.85 -15.35 13.36
N LEU A 144 -5.63 -14.39 12.88
CA LEU A 144 -5.43 -13.75 11.58
C LEU A 144 -5.46 -12.23 11.78
N VAL A 145 -4.32 -11.59 11.59
CA VAL A 145 -4.15 -10.14 11.66
C VAL A 145 -4.45 -9.53 10.30
N ILE A 146 -5.41 -8.63 10.22
CA ILE A 146 -5.71 -7.82 9.05
C ILE A 146 -5.10 -6.44 9.30
N GLN A 147 -4.07 -6.09 8.54
CA GLN A 147 -3.36 -4.84 8.71
C GLN A 147 -3.65 -3.86 7.58
N ALA A 148 -4.07 -2.65 7.94
CA ALA A 148 -4.20 -1.55 7.01
C ALA A 148 -2.85 -0.83 6.87
N PRO A 149 -2.17 -0.88 5.71
CA PRO A 149 -0.92 -0.16 5.51
C PRO A 149 -1.16 1.33 5.33
N ALA A 150 -0.12 2.14 5.56
CA ALA A 150 -0.13 3.57 5.26
C ALA A 150 -0.13 3.85 3.75
N GLY A 151 -0.27 5.13 3.36
CA GLY A 151 -0.31 5.57 1.96
C GLY A 151 0.92 5.21 1.12
N THR A 152 2.07 5.01 1.75
CA THR A 152 3.31 4.51 1.12
C THR A 152 3.32 3.01 0.86
N GLY A 153 2.35 2.28 1.39
CA GLY A 153 2.38 0.83 1.50
C GLY A 153 3.09 0.33 2.76
N TYR A 154 3.55 1.23 3.64
CA TYR A 154 4.19 0.86 4.90
C TYR A 154 3.20 0.10 5.79
N ALA A 155 3.56 -1.12 6.14
CA ALA A 155 2.90 -1.94 7.13
C ALA A 155 3.86 -2.14 8.31
N ASN A 156 3.46 -1.70 9.51
CA ASN A 156 4.30 -1.83 10.70
C ASN A 156 4.39 -3.29 11.12
N ALA A 157 5.58 -3.86 11.05
CA ALA A 157 5.79 -5.26 11.41
C ALA A 157 5.66 -5.49 12.94
N THR A 158 6.00 -4.50 13.78
CA THR A 158 6.07 -4.67 15.23
C THR A 158 4.81 -5.25 15.88
N PRO A 159 3.58 -4.77 15.61
CA PRO A 159 2.38 -5.39 16.18
C PRO A 159 2.17 -6.83 15.72
N VAL A 160 2.58 -7.13 14.48
CA VAL A 160 2.49 -8.48 13.93
C VAL A 160 3.53 -9.39 14.59
N ASP A 161 4.78 -8.92 14.75
CA ASP A 161 5.85 -9.65 15.48
C ASP A 161 5.38 -10.03 16.89
N VAL A 162 4.69 -9.12 17.58
CA VAL A 162 4.13 -9.40 18.92
C VAL A 162 3.11 -10.55 18.87
N VAL A 163 2.21 -10.54 17.87
CA VAL A 163 1.23 -11.64 17.72
C VAL A 163 1.94 -12.94 17.35
N GLU A 164 2.94 -12.91 16.48
CA GLU A 164 3.73 -14.07 16.08
C GLU A 164 4.44 -14.71 17.28
N LEU A 165 5.06 -13.89 18.13
CA LEU A 165 5.73 -14.36 19.34
C LEU A 165 4.74 -14.91 20.38
N LEU A 166 3.65 -14.16 20.68
CA LEU A 166 2.67 -14.56 21.69
C LEU A 166 1.87 -15.81 21.29
N SER A 167 1.57 -15.97 19.99
CA SER A 167 0.91 -17.18 19.47
C SER A 167 1.88 -18.35 19.23
N ARG A 168 3.17 -18.16 19.49
CA ARG A 168 4.24 -19.10 19.14
C ARG A 168 4.17 -19.53 17.67
N GLY A 169 3.95 -18.54 16.79
CA GLY A 169 3.88 -18.72 15.34
C GLY A 169 2.53 -19.23 14.81
N ASP A 170 1.57 -19.60 15.67
CA ASP A 170 0.25 -20.07 15.22
C ASP A 170 -0.66 -18.88 14.84
N CYS A 171 -0.19 -18.11 13.88
CA CYS A 171 -0.92 -16.95 13.34
C CYS A 171 -0.62 -16.72 11.86
N ALA A 172 -1.45 -15.89 11.28
CA ALA A 172 -1.25 -15.32 9.95
C ALA A 172 -1.46 -13.80 10.00
N SER A 173 -0.83 -13.10 9.08
CA SER A 173 -1.08 -11.68 8.85
C SER A 173 -1.26 -11.38 7.38
N VAL A 174 -2.06 -10.35 7.07
CA VAL A 174 -2.29 -9.88 5.70
C VAL A 174 -2.37 -8.38 5.62
N ALA A 175 -1.69 -7.80 4.62
CA ALA A 175 -1.81 -6.40 4.27
C ALA A 175 -1.95 -6.23 2.76
N VAL A 176 -2.83 -5.32 2.32
CA VAL A 176 -3.04 -4.99 0.90
C VAL A 176 -2.79 -3.51 0.67
N GLY A 177 -1.76 -3.20 -0.12
CA GLY A 177 -1.38 -1.83 -0.45
C GLY A 177 -2.38 -1.13 -1.36
N TYR A 178 -2.65 0.15 -1.05
CA TYR A 178 -3.53 1.02 -1.85
C TYR A 178 -2.81 2.24 -2.42
N GLY A 179 -1.54 2.45 -2.09
CA GLY A 179 -0.75 3.61 -2.51
C GLY A 179 0.75 3.35 -2.47
N LEU A 180 1.50 4.33 -3.01
CA LEU A 180 2.97 4.40 -3.00
C LEU A 180 3.46 5.80 -2.60
N LEU A 181 2.56 6.67 -2.14
CA LEU A 181 2.87 8.05 -1.81
C LEU A 181 2.69 8.30 -0.31
N PRO A 182 3.48 9.18 0.30
CA PRO A 182 3.30 9.61 1.67
C PRO A 182 1.86 10.07 1.95
N SER A 183 1.39 9.84 3.18
CA SER A 183 -0.01 10.08 3.58
C SER A 183 -0.50 11.50 3.25
N PHE A 184 0.33 12.54 3.43
CA PHE A 184 -0.02 13.93 3.11
C PHE A 184 -0.21 14.18 1.60
N LEU A 185 0.34 13.34 0.72
CA LEU A 185 0.10 13.35 -0.74
C LEU A 185 -1.02 12.40 -1.15
N SER A 186 -1.51 11.58 -0.23
CA SER A 186 -2.52 10.54 -0.47
C SER A 186 -3.89 10.87 0.13
N LEU A 187 -4.09 12.11 0.65
CA LEU A 187 -5.37 12.52 1.25
C LEU A 187 -6.58 12.32 0.31
N ASN A 188 -6.36 12.44 -0.99
CA ASN A 188 -7.39 12.17 -2.01
C ASN A 188 -7.60 10.67 -2.27
N ARG A 189 -6.91 9.78 -1.57
CA ARG A 189 -7.00 8.32 -1.69
C ARG A 189 -7.58 7.63 -0.45
N VAL A 190 -8.12 8.39 0.50
CA VAL A 190 -8.77 7.85 1.71
C VAL A 190 -9.90 6.89 1.34
N ASP A 191 -10.69 7.24 0.32
CA ASP A 191 -11.77 6.35 -0.15
C ASP A 191 -11.22 5.06 -0.75
N LEU A 192 -10.08 5.11 -1.45
CA LEU A 192 -9.42 3.91 -1.97
C LEU A 192 -8.87 3.04 -0.83
N ALA A 193 -8.29 3.64 0.21
CA ALA A 193 -7.84 2.94 1.40
C ALA A 193 -9.00 2.22 2.08
N ARG A 194 -10.08 2.96 2.37
CA ARG A 194 -11.31 2.41 2.97
C ARG A 194 -11.89 1.26 2.13
N HIS A 195 -12.06 1.47 0.83
CA HIS A 195 -12.58 0.44 -0.08
C HIS A 195 -11.69 -0.80 -0.10
N THR A 196 -10.36 -0.64 -0.11
CA THR A 196 -9.43 -1.78 -0.09
C THR A 196 -9.56 -2.57 1.20
N GLN A 197 -9.59 -1.89 2.35
CA GLN A 197 -9.72 -2.57 3.65
C GLN A 197 -11.09 -3.22 3.82
N GLN A 198 -12.15 -2.53 3.43
CA GLN A 198 -13.51 -3.08 3.49
C GLN A 198 -13.63 -4.34 2.64
N ALA A 199 -13.19 -4.32 1.39
CA ALA A 199 -13.23 -5.47 0.50
C ALA A 199 -12.42 -6.66 1.05
N LEU A 200 -11.24 -6.41 1.65
CA LEU A 200 -10.43 -7.44 2.27
C LEU A 200 -11.12 -8.06 3.50
N ILE A 201 -11.65 -7.22 4.39
CA ILE A 201 -12.34 -7.68 5.61
C ILE A 201 -13.59 -8.50 5.23
N GLU A 202 -14.40 -8.03 4.29
CA GLU A 202 -15.58 -8.73 3.81
C GLU A 202 -15.23 -10.10 3.19
N ALA A 203 -14.18 -10.17 2.37
CA ALA A 203 -13.72 -11.41 1.76
C ALA A 203 -13.23 -12.42 2.81
N ILE A 204 -12.46 -11.97 3.80
CA ILE A 204 -11.97 -12.82 4.91
C ILE A 204 -13.14 -13.31 5.77
N ALA A 205 -14.08 -12.42 6.11
CA ALA A 205 -15.26 -12.80 6.91
C ALA A 205 -16.09 -13.86 6.19
N ALA A 206 -16.39 -13.66 4.91
CA ALA A 206 -17.13 -14.63 4.10
C ALA A 206 -16.42 -16.00 4.01
N GLU A 207 -15.08 -16.03 3.86
CA GLU A 207 -14.33 -17.28 3.89
C GLU A 207 -14.42 -17.98 5.24
N CYS A 208 -14.27 -17.22 6.35
CA CYS A 208 -14.39 -17.76 7.69
C CYS A 208 -15.79 -18.35 7.94
N ASP A 209 -16.86 -17.65 7.52
CA ASP A 209 -18.23 -18.11 7.68
C ASP A 209 -18.48 -19.40 6.89
N SER A 210 -18.07 -19.43 5.62
CA SER A 210 -18.24 -20.61 4.79
C SER A 210 -17.43 -21.83 5.27
N ARG A 211 -16.26 -21.63 5.89
CA ARG A 211 -15.50 -22.69 6.55
C ARG A 211 -16.18 -23.20 7.81
N SER A 212 -16.75 -22.30 8.62
CA SER A 212 -17.49 -22.67 9.83
C SER A 212 -18.71 -23.54 9.51
N GLU A 213 -19.46 -23.18 8.46
CA GLU A 213 -20.61 -23.98 7.98
C GLU A 213 -20.18 -25.37 7.53
N ARG A 214 -19.09 -25.50 6.78
CA ARG A 214 -18.53 -26.79 6.33
C ARG A 214 -18.01 -27.65 7.50
N SER A 215 -17.55 -27.03 8.56
CA SER A 215 -16.96 -27.70 9.73
C SER A 215 -17.97 -28.04 10.81
N ALA A 216 -19.19 -27.53 10.76
CA ALA A 216 -20.24 -27.74 11.78
C ALA A 216 -20.60 -29.21 12.04
N GLY A 217 -20.16 -30.16 11.18
CA GLY A 217 -20.34 -31.59 11.36
C GLY A 217 -19.09 -32.37 11.75
N SER A 218 -17.89 -31.75 11.80
CA SER A 218 -16.61 -32.47 11.87
C SER A 218 -15.83 -32.30 13.18
N GLY A 219 -16.30 -31.43 14.10
CA GLY A 219 -15.61 -31.17 15.39
C GLY A 219 -14.21 -30.56 15.23
N ARG A 220 -13.85 -30.09 14.04
CA ARG A 220 -12.50 -29.64 13.69
C ARG A 220 -12.51 -28.12 13.48
N PHE A 221 -11.62 -27.47 14.24
CA PHE A 221 -11.10 -26.11 14.12
C PHE A 221 -12.09 -24.95 14.14
N GLY A 222 -11.97 -24.20 15.22
CA GLY A 222 -12.56 -22.88 15.36
C GLY A 222 -12.05 -21.93 14.27
N ARG A 223 -12.88 -20.97 13.93
CA ARG A 223 -12.60 -19.79 13.17
C ARG A 223 -11.37 -19.06 13.75
N PRO A 224 -10.42 -18.59 12.95
CA PRO A 224 -9.32 -17.79 13.48
C PRO A 224 -9.87 -16.55 14.18
N ARG A 225 -9.24 -16.15 15.29
CA ARG A 225 -9.53 -14.86 15.90
C ARG A 225 -9.02 -13.75 14.99
N LEU A 226 -9.93 -12.92 14.48
CA LEU A 226 -9.56 -11.79 13.63
C LEU A 226 -9.09 -10.62 14.49
N LEU A 227 -7.91 -10.09 14.17
CA LEU A 227 -7.33 -8.90 14.76
C LEU A 227 -7.17 -7.84 13.68
N LEU A 228 -7.64 -6.63 13.93
CA LEU A 228 -7.51 -5.51 13.00
C LEU A 228 -6.50 -4.51 13.57
N TYR A 229 -5.58 -4.07 12.72
CA TYR A 229 -4.59 -3.07 13.06
C TYR A 229 -4.42 -2.08 11.91
N GLY A 230 -4.29 -0.81 12.23
CA GLY A 230 -4.03 0.24 11.25
C GLY A 230 -3.32 1.42 11.88
N GLU A 231 -2.50 2.10 11.08
CA GLU A 231 -1.80 3.33 11.44
C GLU A 231 -2.04 4.41 10.39
N SER A 232 -1.99 5.67 10.81
CA SER A 232 -2.13 6.83 9.93
C SER A 232 -3.49 6.88 9.24
N LEU A 233 -3.56 6.65 7.93
CA LEU A 233 -4.79 6.61 7.15
C LEU A 233 -5.35 5.18 6.99
N GLY A 234 -4.70 4.21 7.59
CA GLY A 234 -5.10 2.79 7.57
C GLY A 234 -6.02 2.39 8.71
#